data_830c55fabe6a7609c8d843aed5a64bf7
#
_entry.id   830c55fabe6a7609c8d843aed5a64bf7
#
_cell.length_a   1.000
_cell.length_b   1.000
_cell.length_c   1.000
_cell.angle_alpha   90.00
_cell.angle_beta   90.00
_cell.angle_gamma   90.00
#
_symmetry.space_group_name_H-M   'P 1'
#
loop_
_entity.id
_entity.type
_entity.pdbx_description
1 polymer ?
#
loop_
_entity_poly.entity_id
_entity_poly.type
_entity_poly.pdbx_seq_one_letter_code
_entity_poly.pdbx_strand_id
1 'polypeptide(L)'
;MRIFDCVPFFDENMLFDLRLNILSEYVDKFVVVEQLYTHSGKKKKQKFDINNFKKFKDKIIYFLIEDEPNNLIDIDNQNPNHDGFKRINSLRRISLQYNKLIDGLDNAAPDDLIMVSDCDEIPDLKSFNFKNLKNQILLFKQKIFYYKFNLIHENYDWFGTKACRRKKLKSIEWLKYIKNKKYNFWRLDTLFSKNKYINIKVIQNGGWHFTNIKNNKEIYYKL
;
A
#
# COMPACT_ATOMS: atom_id res chain seq x y z
N MET A 1 -5.49 0.06 -21.41
CA MET A 1 -5.55 0.27 -19.97
C MET A 1 -4.34 -0.42 -19.38
N ARG A 2 -3.43 0.34 -18.82
CA ARG A 2 -2.28 -0.17 -18.09
C ARG A 2 -2.63 -0.29 -16.60
N ILE A 3 -1.85 -1.10 -15.88
CA ILE A 3 -2.01 -1.32 -14.44
C ILE A 3 -0.73 -0.87 -13.75
N PHE A 4 -0.87 0.05 -12.80
CA PHE A 4 0.19 0.54 -11.93
C PHE A 4 0.00 -0.03 -10.54
N ASP A 5 1.04 -0.62 -10.00
CA ASP A 5 1.05 -1.20 -8.65
C ASP A 5 1.95 -0.36 -7.75
N CYS A 6 1.35 0.37 -6.79
CA CYS A 6 2.01 1.37 -5.96
C CYS A 6 2.20 0.82 -4.55
N VAL A 7 3.45 0.66 -4.12
CA VAL A 7 3.80 0.07 -2.83
C VAL A 7 4.89 0.85 -2.10
N PRO A 8 4.73 1.12 -0.79
CA PRO A 8 5.84 1.48 0.06
C PRO A 8 6.74 0.27 0.28
N PHE A 9 8.04 0.47 0.35
CA PHE A 9 9.04 -0.55 0.61
C PHE A 9 9.86 -0.18 1.85
N PHE A 10 10.13 -1.14 2.72
CA PHE A 10 10.96 -0.95 3.91
C PHE A 10 12.21 -1.84 3.89
N ASP A 11 12.01 -3.17 3.88
CA ASP A 11 13.08 -4.19 3.83
C ASP A 11 12.56 -5.55 3.30
N GLU A 12 11.38 -5.55 2.69
CA GLU A 12 10.63 -6.75 2.31
C GLU A 12 11.11 -7.35 0.98
N ASN A 13 12.44 -7.52 0.77
CA ASN A 13 12.99 -8.01 -0.50
C ASN A 13 12.35 -9.32 -0.98
N MET A 14 12.19 -10.31 -0.09
CA MET A 14 11.57 -11.59 -0.43
C MET A 14 10.10 -11.46 -0.84
N LEU A 15 9.32 -10.67 -0.09
CA LEU A 15 7.90 -10.48 -0.40
C LEU A 15 7.71 -9.61 -1.65
N PHE A 16 8.61 -8.66 -1.88
CA PHE A 16 8.60 -7.86 -3.10
C PHE A 16 8.94 -8.69 -4.33
N ASP A 17 9.95 -9.59 -4.25
CA ASP A 17 10.26 -10.52 -5.32
C ASP A 17 9.08 -11.46 -5.62
N LEU A 18 8.45 -12.02 -4.57
CA LEU A 18 7.24 -12.83 -4.72
C LEU A 18 6.11 -12.03 -5.41
N ARG A 19 5.90 -10.77 -4.99
CA ARG A 19 4.93 -9.86 -5.59
C ARG A 19 5.20 -9.64 -7.08
N LEU A 20 6.43 -9.35 -7.45
CA LEU A 20 6.85 -9.15 -8.85
C LEU A 20 6.57 -10.41 -9.69
N ASN A 21 6.92 -11.59 -9.18
CA ASN A 21 6.71 -12.85 -9.90
C ASN A 21 5.22 -13.17 -10.10
N ILE A 22 4.36 -12.88 -9.11
CA ILE A 22 2.91 -13.11 -9.21
C ILE A 22 2.23 -12.09 -10.14
N LEU A 23 2.63 -10.81 -10.06
CA LEU A 23 1.88 -9.73 -10.68
C LEU A 23 2.43 -9.28 -12.03
N SER A 24 3.67 -9.64 -12.41
CA SER A 24 4.33 -9.13 -13.61
C SER A 24 3.60 -9.46 -14.92
N GLU A 25 2.77 -10.49 -14.94
CA GLU A 25 1.95 -10.84 -16.11
C GLU A 25 0.82 -9.83 -16.34
N TYR A 26 0.35 -9.17 -15.28
CA TYR A 26 -0.80 -8.26 -15.30
C TYR A 26 -0.41 -6.79 -15.16
N VAL A 27 0.66 -6.51 -14.42
CA VAL A 27 1.09 -5.16 -14.05
C VAL A 27 2.09 -4.62 -15.07
N ASP A 28 1.85 -3.41 -15.54
CA ASP A 28 2.72 -2.72 -16.49
C ASP A 28 3.86 -1.98 -15.77
N LYS A 29 3.58 -1.36 -14.62
CA LYS A 29 4.56 -0.63 -13.82
C LYS A 29 4.37 -0.87 -12.32
N PHE A 30 5.47 -1.12 -11.62
CA PHE A 30 5.56 -1.18 -10.18
C PHE A 30 6.18 0.13 -9.69
N VAL A 31 5.42 0.93 -8.98
CA VAL A 31 5.90 2.18 -8.37
C VAL A 31 6.27 1.90 -6.93
N VAL A 32 7.53 2.07 -6.59
CA VAL A 32 8.10 1.69 -5.30
C VAL A 32 8.71 2.92 -4.64
N VAL A 33 8.37 3.15 -3.38
CA VAL A 33 8.96 4.24 -2.59
C VAL A 33 9.56 3.69 -1.32
N GLU A 34 10.83 3.95 -1.10
CA GLU A 34 11.52 3.71 0.16
C GLU A 34 11.86 5.05 0.82
N GLN A 35 11.79 5.10 2.15
CA GLN A 35 12.30 6.26 2.89
C GLN A 35 13.42 5.85 3.85
N LEU A 36 14.40 6.75 4.09
CA LEU A 36 15.56 6.50 4.95
C LEU A 36 15.25 6.66 6.45
N TYR A 37 14.00 6.88 6.81
CA TYR A 37 13.55 6.91 8.19
C TYR A 37 12.49 5.84 8.43
N THR A 38 12.57 5.17 9.57
CA THR A 38 11.50 4.28 10.04
C THR A 38 10.27 5.11 10.43
N HIS A 39 9.13 4.49 10.60
CA HIS A 39 7.94 5.20 11.10
C HIS A 39 8.17 5.82 12.48
N SER A 40 9.03 5.24 13.31
CA SER A 40 9.42 5.81 14.60
C SER A 40 10.45 6.95 14.52
N GLY A 41 10.99 7.26 13.33
CA GLY A 41 11.96 8.34 13.10
C GLY A 41 13.43 7.93 13.22
N LYS A 42 13.72 6.62 13.36
CA LYS A 42 15.12 6.17 13.33
C LYS A 42 15.64 6.16 11.90
N LYS A 43 16.79 6.75 11.65
CA LYS A 43 17.46 6.70 10.34
C LYS A 43 17.90 5.27 10.03
N LYS A 44 17.66 4.80 8.81
CA LYS A 44 18.08 3.49 8.31
C LYS A 44 18.86 3.64 7.01
N LYS A 45 19.62 2.60 6.65
CA LYS A 45 20.24 2.49 5.33
C LYS A 45 19.21 2.11 4.29
N GLN A 46 19.42 2.54 3.05
CA GLN A 46 18.69 2.06 1.89
C GLN A 46 18.75 0.52 1.81
N LYS A 47 17.63 -0.10 1.53
CA LYS A 47 17.48 -1.56 1.44
C LYS A 47 17.11 -2.03 0.04
N PHE A 48 16.49 -1.16 -0.75
CA PHE A 48 16.14 -1.48 -2.12
C PHE A 48 17.38 -1.44 -3.01
N ASP A 49 17.62 -2.55 -3.71
CA ASP A 49 18.61 -2.64 -4.77
C ASP A 49 17.95 -3.26 -6.02
N ILE A 50 17.89 -2.49 -7.10
CA ILE A 50 17.32 -2.91 -8.39
C ILE A 50 18.01 -4.16 -8.97
N ASN A 51 19.26 -4.40 -8.59
CA ASN A 51 20.01 -5.57 -9.03
C ASN A 51 19.44 -6.90 -8.47
N ASN A 52 18.72 -6.85 -7.36
CA ASN A 52 17.99 -8.01 -6.83
C ASN A 52 16.79 -8.38 -7.70
N PHE A 53 16.30 -7.45 -8.55
CA PHE A 53 15.07 -7.56 -9.33
C PHE A 53 15.32 -7.37 -10.84
N LYS A 54 16.50 -7.76 -11.35
CA LYS A 54 16.95 -7.52 -12.74
C LYS A 54 15.92 -7.94 -13.79
N LYS A 55 15.23 -9.06 -13.58
CA LYS A 55 14.18 -9.57 -14.48
C LYS A 55 13.03 -8.57 -14.70
N PHE A 56 12.78 -7.69 -13.73
CA PHE A 56 11.65 -6.77 -13.71
C PHE A 56 12.06 -5.30 -13.83
N LYS A 57 13.35 -5.02 -14.04
CA LYS A 57 13.95 -3.69 -14.02
C LYS A 57 13.16 -2.67 -14.86
N ASP A 58 12.75 -3.05 -16.05
CA ASP A 58 12.05 -2.15 -17.00
C ASP A 58 10.61 -1.83 -16.56
N LYS A 59 10.05 -2.57 -15.58
CA LYS A 59 8.74 -2.34 -15.01
C LYS A 59 8.78 -1.57 -13.70
N ILE A 60 9.93 -1.43 -13.06
CA ILE A 60 10.06 -0.81 -11.75
C ILE A 60 10.38 0.68 -11.90
N ILE A 61 9.61 1.51 -11.19
CA ILE A 61 9.86 2.94 -10.99
C ILE A 61 10.12 3.12 -9.49
N TYR A 62 11.34 3.51 -9.14
CA TYR A 62 11.77 3.61 -7.74
C TYR A 62 12.08 5.04 -7.35
N PHE A 63 11.62 5.42 -6.15
CA PHE A 63 11.95 6.70 -5.51
C PHE A 63 12.48 6.47 -4.09
N LEU A 64 13.53 7.21 -3.74
CA LEU A 64 14.07 7.27 -2.40
C LEU A 64 13.67 8.60 -1.75
N ILE A 65 13.16 8.55 -0.52
CA ILE A 65 12.93 9.73 0.32
C ILE A 65 14.06 9.79 1.34
N GLU A 66 14.90 10.81 1.23
CA GLU A 66 16.07 10.98 2.08
C GLU A 66 15.79 11.80 3.33
N ASP A 67 14.80 12.68 3.27
CA ASP A 67 14.45 13.62 4.32
C ASP A 67 13.18 13.22 5.08
N GLU A 68 13.05 13.74 6.30
CA GLU A 68 11.83 13.65 7.09
C GLU A 68 10.78 14.68 6.64
N PRO A 69 9.49 14.48 6.98
CA PRO A 69 8.47 15.51 6.74
C PRO A 69 8.79 16.81 7.49
N ASN A 70 8.63 17.95 6.82
CA ASN A 70 8.90 19.28 7.42
C ASN A 70 7.94 19.68 8.55
N ASN A 71 6.86 18.94 8.74
CA ASN A 71 5.78 19.25 9.68
C ASN A 71 5.77 18.34 10.91
N LEU A 72 6.90 17.74 11.27
CA LEU A 72 7.00 16.93 12.48
C LEU A 72 6.81 17.80 13.74
N ILE A 73 6.19 17.22 14.76
CA ILE A 73 6.03 17.83 16.07
C ILE A 73 7.28 17.54 16.89
N ASP A 74 7.87 18.56 17.50
CA ASP A 74 8.93 18.36 18.46
C ASP A 74 8.41 17.59 19.69
N ILE A 75 9.15 16.56 20.08
CA ILE A 75 8.73 15.67 21.16
C ILE A 75 9.52 16.02 22.42
N ASP A 76 8.82 16.62 23.38
CA ASP A 76 9.29 16.73 24.75
C ASP A 76 8.83 15.49 25.54
N ASN A 77 9.78 14.70 26.03
CA ASN A 77 9.50 13.48 26.81
C ASN A 77 8.82 13.77 28.16
N GLN A 78 8.86 14.99 28.65
CA GLN A 78 8.16 15.42 29.87
C GLN A 78 6.68 15.74 29.61
N ASN A 79 6.29 15.89 28.34
CA ASN A 79 4.90 16.19 27.97
C ASN A 79 4.03 14.94 28.15
N PRO A 80 2.90 15.00 28.91
CA PRO A 80 1.98 13.88 29.08
C PRO A 80 1.46 13.27 27.77
N ASN A 81 1.42 14.06 26.69
CA ASN A 81 0.95 13.64 25.36
C ASN A 81 2.07 13.17 24.43
N HIS A 82 3.30 12.96 24.91
CA HIS A 82 4.46 12.63 24.06
C HIS A 82 4.24 11.41 23.16
N ASP A 83 3.54 10.35 23.65
CA ASP A 83 3.22 9.17 22.83
C ASP A 83 2.21 9.47 21.72
N GLY A 84 1.24 10.38 21.99
CA GLY A 84 0.34 10.89 20.96
C GLY A 84 1.10 11.63 19.87
N PHE A 85 2.09 12.46 20.21
CA PHE A 85 2.93 13.16 19.25
C PHE A 85 3.83 12.22 18.45
N LYS A 86 4.42 11.19 19.09
CA LYS A 86 5.16 10.13 18.38
C LYS A 86 4.28 9.45 17.33
N ARG A 87 3.03 9.11 17.70
CA ARG A 87 2.07 8.51 16.77
C ARG A 87 1.72 9.44 15.60
N ILE A 88 1.49 10.73 15.87
CA ILE A 88 1.22 11.72 14.82
C ILE A 88 2.42 11.82 13.88
N ASN A 89 3.64 11.89 14.39
CA ASN A 89 4.85 11.93 13.58
C ASN A 89 5.04 10.66 12.74
N SER A 90 4.73 9.49 13.30
CA SER A 90 4.73 8.23 12.56
C SER A 90 3.73 8.27 11.39
N LEU A 91 2.51 8.75 11.61
CA LEU A 91 1.51 8.92 10.55
C LEU A 91 1.95 9.91 9.47
N ARG A 92 2.64 11.00 9.83
CA ARG A 92 3.19 11.97 8.87
C ARG A 92 4.26 11.35 7.98
N ARG A 93 5.15 10.50 8.53
CA ARG A 93 6.14 9.75 7.74
C ARG A 93 5.47 8.75 6.79
N ILE A 94 4.47 8.03 7.26
CA ILE A 94 3.68 7.11 6.44
C ILE A 94 2.98 7.87 5.30
N SER A 95 2.35 9.00 5.61
CA SER A 95 1.67 9.86 4.63
C SER A 95 2.63 10.37 3.56
N LEU A 96 3.83 10.83 3.95
CA LEU A 96 4.87 11.25 3.00
C LEU A 96 5.22 10.13 2.03
N GLN A 97 5.44 8.90 2.54
CA GLN A 97 5.80 7.74 1.73
C GLN A 97 4.69 7.38 0.74
N TYR A 98 3.42 7.33 1.19
CA TYR A 98 2.31 7.07 0.27
C TYR A 98 2.11 8.18 -0.76
N ASN A 99 2.20 9.44 -0.36
CA ASN A 99 2.00 10.55 -1.28
C ASN A 99 3.10 10.66 -2.33
N LYS A 100 4.33 10.26 -2.02
CA LYS A 100 5.44 10.21 -3.00
C LYS A 100 5.21 9.21 -4.14
N LEU A 101 4.40 8.18 -3.93
CA LEU A 101 4.05 7.22 -4.98
C LEU A 101 3.33 7.86 -6.18
N ILE A 102 2.72 9.04 -6.00
CA ILE A 102 2.04 9.75 -7.10
C ILE A 102 2.99 10.15 -8.23
N ASP A 103 4.26 10.41 -7.92
CA ASP A 103 5.27 10.83 -8.89
C ASP A 103 5.56 9.74 -9.94
N GLY A 104 5.33 8.48 -9.59
CA GLY A 104 5.42 7.36 -10.53
C GLY A 104 4.25 7.23 -11.51
N LEU A 105 3.24 8.09 -11.39
CA LEU A 105 2.01 8.05 -12.19
C LEU A 105 1.94 9.16 -13.25
N ASP A 106 3.02 9.89 -13.52
CA ASP A 106 3.02 11.02 -14.48
C ASP A 106 2.57 10.59 -15.88
N ASN A 107 2.95 9.38 -16.29
CA ASN A 107 2.57 8.82 -17.60
C ASN A 107 1.27 7.99 -17.55
N ALA A 108 0.56 7.94 -16.42
CA ALA A 108 -0.68 7.18 -16.31
C ALA A 108 -1.84 7.90 -17.01
N ALA A 109 -2.46 7.22 -17.97
CA ALA A 109 -3.64 7.72 -18.66
C ALA A 109 -4.88 7.72 -17.74
N PRO A 110 -5.91 8.56 -18.00
CA PRO A 110 -7.10 8.66 -17.15
C PRO A 110 -7.81 7.33 -16.87
N ASP A 111 -7.75 6.40 -17.81
CA ASP A 111 -8.41 5.09 -17.69
C ASP A 111 -7.48 3.97 -17.20
N ASP A 112 -6.21 4.25 -16.93
CA ASP A 112 -5.31 3.28 -16.32
C ASP A 112 -5.75 2.96 -14.89
N LEU A 113 -5.49 1.72 -14.46
CA LEU A 113 -5.83 1.24 -13.13
C LEU A 113 -4.64 1.48 -12.18
N ILE A 114 -4.92 2.17 -11.09
CA ILE A 114 -3.95 2.41 -10.03
C ILE A 114 -4.33 1.54 -8.85
N MET A 115 -3.43 0.66 -8.44
CA MET A 115 -3.52 -0.15 -7.22
C MET A 115 -2.60 0.42 -6.15
N VAL A 116 -3.02 0.35 -4.91
CA VAL A 116 -2.21 0.71 -3.74
C VAL A 116 -2.36 -0.36 -2.66
N SER A 117 -1.25 -0.77 -2.08
CA SER A 117 -1.18 -1.74 -0.97
C SER A 117 0.15 -1.63 -0.24
N ASP A 118 0.27 -2.26 0.92
CA ASP A 118 1.56 -2.53 1.53
C ASP A 118 2.30 -3.63 0.73
N CYS A 119 3.61 -3.71 0.86
CA CYS A 119 4.42 -4.64 0.08
C CYS A 119 4.01 -6.12 0.31
N ASP A 120 3.56 -6.43 1.51
CA ASP A 120 3.11 -7.75 1.94
C ASP A 120 1.63 -8.08 1.63
N GLU A 121 0.90 -7.14 0.99
CA GLU A 121 -0.50 -7.29 0.57
C GLU A 121 -0.57 -7.56 -0.94
N ILE A 122 -0.47 -8.81 -1.36
CA ILE A 122 -0.39 -9.21 -2.77
C ILE A 122 -1.79 -9.53 -3.30
N PRO A 123 -2.33 -8.78 -4.30
CA PRO A 123 -3.63 -9.08 -4.88
C PRO A 123 -3.57 -10.29 -5.83
N ASP A 124 -4.65 -11.08 -5.86
CA ASP A 124 -4.85 -12.09 -6.91
C ASP A 124 -5.57 -11.46 -8.10
N LEU A 125 -4.84 -11.29 -9.20
CA LEU A 125 -5.35 -10.71 -10.44
C LEU A 125 -5.75 -11.77 -11.48
N LYS A 126 -5.45 -13.05 -11.25
CA LYS A 126 -5.66 -14.12 -12.22
C LYS A 126 -7.13 -14.28 -12.62
N SER A 127 -8.02 -14.19 -11.65
CA SER A 127 -9.48 -14.35 -11.88
C SER A 127 -10.19 -13.02 -12.14
N PHE A 128 -9.47 -11.90 -12.14
CA PHE A 128 -10.08 -10.58 -12.25
C PHE A 128 -10.33 -10.17 -13.70
N ASN A 129 -11.60 -9.91 -14.03
CA ASN A 129 -11.96 -9.43 -15.36
C ASN A 129 -11.81 -7.92 -15.50
N PHE A 130 -10.69 -7.48 -16.08
CA PHE A 130 -10.37 -6.08 -16.32
C PHE A 130 -11.22 -5.41 -17.41
N LYS A 131 -11.80 -6.18 -18.36
CA LYS A 131 -12.58 -5.64 -19.49
C LYS A 131 -13.89 -4.98 -19.03
N ASN A 132 -14.51 -5.52 -17.99
CA ASN A 132 -15.79 -5.05 -17.45
C ASN A 132 -15.61 -4.11 -16.24
N LEU A 133 -14.48 -3.44 -16.12
CA LEU A 133 -14.21 -2.54 -15.02
C LEU A 133 -15.01 -1.24 -15.18
N LYS A 134 -16.09 -1.10 -14.41
CA LYS A 134 -16.81 0.16 -14.25
C LYS A 134 -15.94 1.16 -13.48
N ASN A 135 -16.32 2.44 -13.48
CA ASN A 135 -15.62 3.48 -12.69
C ASN A 135 -15.91 3.34 -11.18
N GLN A 136 -15.48 2.22 -10.59
CA GLN A 136 -15.68 1.86 -9.18
C GLN A 136 -14.34 1.93 -8.44
N ILE A 137 -14.41 1.96 -7.11
CA ILE A 137 -13.28 1.66 -6.24
C ILE A 137 -13.32 0.16 -5.96
N LEU A 138 -12.18 -0.50 -6.15
CA LEU A 138 -12.04 -1.93 -5.90
C LEU A 138 -11.39 -2.13 -4.53
N LEU A 139 -11.94 -3.04 -3.75
CA LEU A 139 -11.36 -3.51 -2.49
C LEU A 139 -11.07 -4.99 -2.62
N PHE A 140 -9.83 -5.38 -2.50
CA PHE A 140 -9.42 -6.79 -2.55
C PHE A 140 -9.49 -7.39 -1.15
N LYS A 141 -10.42 -8.34 -0.96
CA LYS A 141 -10.52 -9.11 0.28
C LYS A 141 -9.49 -10.23 0.26
N GLN A 142 -8.51 -10.14 1.13
CA GLN A 142 -7.31 -10.98 1.15
C GLN A 142 -7.31 -11.90 2.36
N LYS A 143 -6.71 -13.09 2.21
CA LYS A 143 -6.45 -14.01 3.32
C LYS A 143 -5.20 -13.56 4.08
N ILE A 144 -5.25 -13.58 5.39
CA ILE A 144 -4.12 -13.19 6.24
C ILE A 144 -3.32 -14.42 6.64
N PHE A 145 -1.99 -14.31 6.52
CA PHE A 145 -1.03 -15.29 6.98
C PHE A 145 -0.07 -14.63 7.97
N TYR A 146 0.13 -15.26 9.13
CA TYR A 146 1.01 -14.76 10.18
C TYR A 146 2.27 -15.61 10.32
N TYR A 147 3.43 -14.96 10.30
CA TYR A 147 4.75 -15.54 10.56
C TYR A 147 5.22 -16.59 9.56
N LYS A 148 4.33 -17.37 8.97
CA LYS A 148 4.62 -18.43 7.98
C LYS A 148 3.58 -18.43 6.87
N PHE A 149 3.96 -18.89 5.68
CA PHE A 149 3.07 -18.96 4.51
C PHE A 149 1.91 -19.96 4.65
N ASN A 150 1.94 -20.84 5.65
CA ASN A 150 0.90 -21.83 5.91
C ASN A 150 0.09 -21.58 7.19
N LEU A 151 0.33 -20.50 7.92
CA LEU A 151 -0.46 -20.12 9.10
C LEU A 151 -1.49 -19.06 8.74
N ILE A 152 -2.66 -19.53 8.30
CA ILE A 152 -3.79 -18.67 7.93
C ILE A 152 -4.60 -18.26 9.17
N HIS A 153 -5.07 -17.02 9.18
CA HIS A 153 -6.06 -16.51 10.13
C HIS A 153 -7.46 -16.55 9.50
N GLU A 154 -8.25 -17.58 9.78
CA GLU A 154 -9.49 -17.89 9.03
C GLU A 154 -10.63 -16.91 9.29
N ASN A 155 -10.69 -16.29 10.48
CA ASN A 155 -11.86 -15.53 10.95
C ASN A 155 -11.71 -14.01 10.75
N TYR A 156 -10.75 -13.55 9.94
CA TYR A 156 -10.53 -12.13 9.75
C TYR A 156 -10.51 -11.72 8.28
N ASP A 157 -11.37 -10.78 7.95
CA ASP A 157 -11.43 -10.20 6.61
C ASP A 157 -10.46 -9.02 6.50
N TRP A 158 -9.42 -9.17 5.69
CA TRP A 158 -8.48 -8.09 5.40
C TRP A 158 -8.76 -7.46 4.03
N PHE A 159 -8.73 -6.12 3.97
CA PHE A 159 -8.86 -5.34 2.75
C PHE A 159 -7.59 -4.54 2.52
N GLY A 160 -6.53 -5.21 2.05
CA GLY A 160 -5.23 -4.62 1.86
C GLY A 160 -5.16 -3.80 0.59
N THR A 161 -5.12 -4.47 -0.56
CA THR A 161 -5.05 -3.81 -1.86
C THR A 161 -6.34 -3.08 -2.21
N LYS A 162 -6.21 -1.82 -2.65
CA LYS A 162 -7.32 -1.03 -3.19
C LYS A 162 -6.94 -0.51 -4.56
N ALA A 163 -7.94 -0.34 -5.44
CA ALA A 163 -7.68 0.18 -6.78
C ALA A 163 -8.78 1.08 -7.29
N CYS A 164 -8.41 2.02 -8.15
CA CYS A 164 -9.36 2.82 -8.93
C CYS A 164 -8.72 3.27 -10.25
N ARG A 165 -9.53 3.77 -11.19
CA ARG A 165 -8.99 4.41 -12.39
C ARG A 165 -8.23 5.70 -12.03
N ARG A 166 -7.19 6.03 -12.79
CA ARG A 166 -6.37 7.25 -12.57
C ARG A 166 -7.23 8.51 -12.48
N LYS A 167 -8.22 8.67 -13.36
CA LYS A 167 -9.16 9.83 -13.34
C LYS A 167 -9.99 9.95 -12.06
N LYS A 168 -10.11 8.88 -11.26
CA LYS A 168 -10.83 8.88 -9.98
C LYS A 168 -9.91 9.10 -8.79
N LEU A 169 -8.62 8.90 -8.97
CA LEU A 169 -7.63 8.99 -7.91
C LEU A 169 -7.49 10.44 -7.44
N LYS A 170 -7.73 10.69 -6.16
CA LYS A 170 -7.50 12.01 -5.52
C LYS A 170 -6.05 12.11 -5.00
N SER A 171 -5.60 11.12 -4.24
CA SER A 171 -4.22 10.88 -3.84
C SER A 171 -4.05 9.38 -3.55
N ILE A 172 -2.81 8.92 -3.46
CA ILE A 172 -2.53 7.52 -3.10
C ILE A 172 -2.98 7.25 -1.66
N GLU A 173 -2.65 8.14 -0.74
CA GLU A 173 -3.07 8.07 0.65
C GLU A 173 -4.60 8.01 0.79
N TRP A 174 -5.34 8.85 0.04
CA TRP A 174 -6.80 8.79 0.01
C TRP A 174 -7.31 7.40 -0.37
N LEU A 175 -6.73 6.79 -1.42
CA LEU A 175 -7.15 5.46 -1.88
C LEU A 175 -6.87 4.39 -0.80
N LYS A 176 -5.70 4.45 -0.15
CA LYS A 176 -5.34 3.51 0.94
C LYS A 176 -6.31 3.59 2.12
N TYR A 177 -6.77 4.80 2.48
CA TYR A 177 -7.62 5.00 3.67
C TYR A 177 -9.13 5.01 3.40
N ILE A 178 -9.58 4.65 2.21
CA ILE A 178 -11.02 4.43 1.95
C ILE A 178 -11.54 3.33 2.89
N LYS A 179 -12.72 3.57 3.45
CA LYS A 179 -13.37 2.62 4.37
C LYS A 179 -13.68 1.28 3.67
N ASN A 180 -13.35 0.19 4.34
CA ASN A 180 -13.51 -1.19 3.86
C ASN A 180 -14.97 -1.66 3.91
N LYS A 181 -15.90 -0.79 3.55
CA LYS A 181 -17.34 -1.06 3.62
C LYS A 181 -18.05 -0.42 2.45
N LYS A 182 -18.94 -1.19 1.81
CA LYS A 182 -19.90 -0.65 0.86
C LYS A 182 -21.04 0.00 1.62
N TYR A 183 -21.40 1.24 1.26
CA TYR A 183 -22.52 1.98 1.84
C TYR A 183 -23.71 1.94 0.92
N ASN A 184 -24.93 1.98 1.50
CA ASN A 184 -26.16 2.04 0.73
C ASN A 184 -26.36 3.45 0.13
N PHE A 185 -27.07 3.54 -0.99
CA PHE A 185 -27.22 4.77 -1.77
C PHE A 185 -27.99 5.88 -1.01
N TRP A 186 -28.83 5.53 -0.05
CA TRP A 186 -29.60 6.50 0.78
C TRP A 186 -28.79 7.09 1.95
N ARG A 187 -27.54 6.68 2.13
CA ARG A 187 -26.67 7.20 3.18
C ARG A 187 -26.13 8.58 2.81
N LEU A 188 -26.83 9.66 3.21
CA LEU A 188 -26.43 11.05 2.92
C LEU A 188 -25.05 11.42 3.47
N ASP A 189 -24.61 10.81 4.57
CA ASP A 189 -23.29 11.03 5.16
C ASP A 189 -22.13 10.63 4.22
N THR A 190 -22.39 9.80 3.22
CA THR A 190 -21.38 9.44 2.21
C THR A 190 -21.07 10.59 1.26
N LEU A 191 -21.99 11.52 1.04
CA LEU A 191 -21.80 12.68 0.17
C LEU A 191 -20.77 13.66 0.74
N PHE A 192 -20.72 13.79 2.07
CA PHE A 192 -19.84 14.71 2.79
C PHE A 192 -18.56 14.02 3.32
N SER A 193 -18.46 12.70 3.17
CA SER A 193 -17.31 11.95 3.68
C SER A 193 -16.16 11.90 2.68
N LYS A 194 -14.93 12.09 3.19
CA LYS A 194 -13.72 11.95 2.37
C LYS A 194 -13.36 10.48 2.05
N ASN A 195 -13.83 9.51 2.85
CA ASN A 195 -13.41 8.11 2.77
C ASN A 195 -14.55 7.07 2.75
N LYS A 196 -15.82 7.49 2.72
CA LYS A 196 -16.98 6.60 2.56
C LYS A 196 -17.52 6.73 1.14
N TYR A 197 -17.68 5.62 0.45
CA TYR A 197 -18.13 5.60 -0.94
C TYR A 197 -19.20 4.53 -1.16
N ILE A 198 -20.21 4.86 -2.00
CA ILE A 198 -21.27 3.94 -2.42
C ILE A 198 -20.77 3.04 -3.55
N ASN A 199 -20.01 3.60 -4.50
CA ASN A 199 -19.57 2.90 -5.70
C ASN A 199 -18.29 2.10 -5.46
N ILE A 200 -18.42 1.07 -4.62
CA ILE A 200 -17.35 0.13 -4.24
C ILE A 200 -17.69 -1.26 -4.76
N LYS A 201 -16.71 -1.95 -5.30
CA LYS A 201 -16.75 -3.37 -5.64
C LYS A 201 -15.75 -4.13 -4.79
N VAL A 202 -16.24 -5.08 -4.01
CA VAL A 202 -15.40 -6.02 -3.26
C VAL A 202 -15.04 -7.20 -4.14
N ILE A 203 -13.75 -7.50 -4.25
CA ILE A 203 -13.20 -8.65 -4.94
C ILE A 203 -12.98 -9.74 -3.89
N GLN A 204 -13.82 -10.79 -3.93
CA GLN A 204 -13.69 -11.95 -3.05
C GLN A 204 -12.46 -12.78 -3.45
N ASN A 205 -11.83 -13.47 -2.49
CA ASN A 205 -10.58 -14.19 -2.71
C ASN A 205 -9.53 -13.34 -3.42
N GLY A 206 -9.42 -12.06 -3.01
CA GLY A 206 -8.66 -11.03 -3.69
C GLY A 206 -7.15 -11.09 -3.44
N GLY A 207 -6.62 -12.18 -2.91
CA GLY A 207 -5.18 -12.38 -2.72
C GLY A 207 -4.78 -12.68 -1.28
N TRP A 208 -3.57 -12.25 -0.91
CA TRP A 208 -2.89 -12.65 0.32
C TRP A 208 -2.27 -11.45 1.03
N HIS A 209 -2.32 -11.47 2.36
CA HIS A 209 -1.58 -10.56 3.24
C HIS A 209 -0.64 -11.38 4.13
N PHE A 210 0.67 -11.17 3.97
CA PHE A 210 1.73 -11.94 4.61
C PHE A 210 2.35 -11.17 5.77
N THR A 211 1.65 -11.12 6.90
CA THR A 211 2.08 -10.34 8.07
C THR A 211 3.27 -11.00 8.79
N ASN A 212 4.36 -10.25 8.94
CA ASN A 212 5.54 -10.65 9.71
C ASN A 212 6.13 -12.00 9.28
N ILE A 213 6.20 -12.27 7.96
CA ILE A 213 6.93 -13.42 7.41
C ILE A 213 8.43 -13.13 7.53
N LYS A 214 8.96 -13.33 8.73
CA LYS A 214 10.34 -13.01 9.12
C LYS A 214 10.82 -14.06 10.13
N ASN A 215 12.15 -14.19 10.27
CA ASN A 215 12.69 -15.00 11.36
C ASN A 215 12.56 -14.29 12.72
N ASN A 216 12.75 -15.02 13.82
CA ASN A 216 12.55 -14.50 15.17
C ASN A 216 13.42 -13.27 15.49
N LYS A 217 14.66 -13.21 14.96
CA LYS A 217 15.58 -12.08 15.18
C LYS A 217 15.09 -10.83 14.45
N GLU A 218 14.61 -10.99 13.22
CA GLU A 218 14.06 -9.88 12.42
C GLU A 218 12.74 -9.35 13.00
N ILE A 219 11.90 -10.23 13.57
CA ILE A 219 10.68 -9.82 14.27
C ILE A 219 11.04 -8.99 15.50
N TYR A 220 11.99 -9.46 16.31
CA TYR A 220 12.46 -8.74 17.50
C TYR A 220 13.06 -7.36 17.15
N TYR A 221 13.77 -7.25 16.04
CA TYR A 221 14.34 -5.97 15.57
C TYR A 221 13.27 -4.97 15.11
N LYS A 222 12.12 -5.45 14.64
CA LYS A 222 11.02 -4.62 14.15
C LYS A 222 10.14 -4.06 15.29
N LEU A 223 10.08 -4.76 16.42
CA LEU A 223 9.34 -4.35 17.63
C LEU A 223 10.14 -3.34 18.46
#